data_0f51720dd08a9708a96104b875d80c2f
#
_entry.id   0f51720dd08a9708a96104b875d80c2f
#
_cell.length_a   1.000
_cell.length_b   1.000
_cell.length_c   1.000
_cell.angle_alpha   90.00
_cell.angle_beta   90.00
_cell.angle_gamma   90.00
#
_symmetry.space_group_name_H-M   'P 1'
#
loop_
_entity.id
_entity.type
_entity.pdbx_description
1 polymer ?
#
loop_
_entity_poly.entity_id
_entity_poly.type
_entity_poly.pdbx_seq_one_letter_code
_entity_poly.pdbx_strand_id
1 'polypeptide(L)'
;MTKTIYKPWGKEVWLELNDKYCYKRIYINAGYKTSYQYHHYKLETNYIIEGEAEVWLEDDKGIVKKEKMGAGDFFTIHPPKKHRVIALTDVILQEVSTPHVNDVIRIEDDSERSDGKIEHEHIRPALCILMAGLGKRMGGITEHVNKGLLPLDNKALISHLIEKTSSDYEIILALGYKGESVREYCEAAHPDRDFIFVNVDRYEGPGTGPGYSILQCQEHLQRPFIWATADSIIKNPLPSLYGDWLGVYPTDIPELYSTVDIHDGNVTR
;
A
#
# COMPACT_ATOMS: atom_id res chain seq x y z
N MET A 1 21.18 -10.81 -8.64
CA MET A 1 20.35 -9.56 -8.68
C MET A 1 19.42 -9.60 -7.49
N THR A 2 19.35 -8.51 -6.73
CA THR A 2 18.37 -8.37 -5.65
C THR A 2 16.95 -8.39 -6.23
N LYS A 3 16.05 -9.08 -5.55
CA LYS A 3 14.63 -9.17 -5.93
C LYS A 3 13.78 -8.55 -4.82
N THR A 4 12.88 -7.63 -5.17
CA THR A 4 11.91 -7.07 -4.24
C THR A 4 10.57 -7.79 -4.38
N ILE A 5 9.97 -8.15 -3.25
CA ILE A 5 8.64 -8.74 -3.14
C ILE A 5 7.80 -7.80 -2.28
N TYR A 6 6.76 -7.23 -2.85
CA TYR A 6 5.85 -6.33 -2.16
C TYR A 6 4.80 -7.12 -1.38
N LYS A 7 4.58 -6.73 -0.14
CA LYS A 7 3.67 -7.36 0.79
C LYS A 7 2.63 -6.35 1.27
N PRO A 8 1.45 -6.78 1.73
CA PRO A 8 0.46 -5.88 2.31
C PRO A 8 1.00 -5.02 3.46
N TRP A 9 1.96 -5.56 4.18
CA TRP A 9 2.57 -4.96 5.35
C TRP A 9 3.90 -4.24 5.09
N GLY A 10 4.39 -4.23 3.82
CA GLY A 10 5.66 -3.60 3.45
C GLY A 10 6.35 -4.34 2.30
N LYS A 11 7.60 -4.78 2.47
CA LYS A 11 8.34 -5.49 1.43
C LYS A 11 9.42 -6.41 1.97
N GLU A 12 9.81 -7.36 1.14
CA GLU A 12 11.01 -8.18 1.30
C GLU A 12 11.99 -7.85 0.18
N VAL A 13 13.25 -7.58 0.52
CA VAL A 13 14.35 -7.46 -0.44
C VAL A 13 15.21 -8.72 -0.29
N TRP A 14 15.15 -9.59 -1.28
CA TRP A 14 15.91 -10.82 -1.32
C TRP A 14 17.32 -10.50 -1.81
N LEU A 15 18.29 -10.60 -0.90
CA LEU A 15 19.69 -10.30 -1.16
C LEU A 15 20.41 -11.49 -1.79
N GLU A 16 20.07 -12.71 -1.35
CA GLU A 16 20.59 -13.95 -1.88
C GLU A 16 19.54 -15.06 -1.72
N LEU A 17 19.41 -15.91 -2.73
CA LEU A 17 18.69 -17.17 -2.67
C LEU A 17 19.44 -18.21 -3.49
N ASN A 18 19.87 -19.25 -2.85
CA ASN A 18 20.54 -20.39 -3.47
C ASN A 18 20.02 -21.71 -2.87
N ASP A 19 20.65 -22.84 -3.21
CA ASP A 19 20.25 -24.17 -2.76
C ASP A 19 20.45 -24.44 -1.26
N LYS A 20 21.15 -23.56 -0.56
CA LYS A 20 21.51 -23.73 0.86
C LYS A 20 20.76 -22.80 1.78
N TYR A 21 20.57 -21.54 1.39
CA TYR A 21 19.94 -20.53 2.22
C TYR A 21 19.22 -19.44 1.42
N CYS A 22 18.33 -18.75 2.12
CA CYS A 22 17.78 -17.45 1.71
C CYS A 22 18.27 -16.38 2.69
N TYR A 23 18.68 -15.23 2.15
CA TYR A 23 19.10 -14.06 2.91
C TYR A 23 18.32 -12.85 2.42
N LYS A 24 17.50 -12.26 3.30
CA LYS A 24 16.64 -11.15 2.90
C LYS A 24 16.48 -10.12 4.00
N ARG A 25 16.16 -8.91 3.58
CA ARG A 25 15.76 -7.82 4.45
C ARG A 25 14.26 -7.62 4.32
N ILE A 26 13.58 -7.51 5.46
CA ILE A 26 12.13 -7.38 5.55
C ILE A 26 11.82 -6.02 6.17
N TYR A 27 10.95 -5.26 5.52
CA TYR A 27 10.47 -3.96 5.96
C TYR A 27 8.99 -4.08 6.27
N ILE A 28 8.61 -3.78 7.52
CA ILE A 28 7.21 -3.81 7.96
C ILE A 28 6.83 -2.41 8.41
N ASN A 29 5.81 -1.83 7.77
CA ASN A 29 5.34 -0.49 8.09
C ASN A 29 4.63 -0.47 9.45
N ALA A 30 4.75 0.64 10.18
CA ALA A 30 4.11 0.84 11.49
C ALA A 30 2.61 0.53 11.46
N GLY A 31 2.12 -0.22 12.43
CA GLY A 31 0.72 -0.64 12.54
C GLY A 31 0.33 -1.84 11.67
N TYR A 32 1.23 -2.34 10.82
CA TYR A 32 0.99 -3.54 10.01
C TYR A 32 1.58 -4.79 10.67
N LYS A 33 1.14 -5.94 10.17
CA LYS A 33 1.59 -7.24 10.68
C LYS A 33 1.73 -8.26 9.56
N THR A 34 2.64 -9.23 9.76
CA THR A 34 2.74 -10.40 8.89
C THR A 34 1.55 -11.33 9.11
N SER A 35 1.30 -12.27 8.21
CA SER A 35 0.35 -13.36 8.47
C SER A 35 0.72 -14.12 9.75
N TYR A 36 -0.29 -14.63 10.47
CA TYR A 36 -0.07 -15.66 11.48
C TYR A 36 0.07 -16.98 10.74
N GLN A 37 1.27 -17.55 10.78
CA GLN A 37 1.67 -18.63 9.87
C GLN A 37 2.62 -19.62 10.53
N TYR A 38 2.87 -20.73 9.83
CA TYR A 38 3.94 -21.67 10.13
C TYR A 38 4.54 -22.21 8.84
N HIS A 39 5.66 -22.93 8.98
CA HIS A 39 6.38 -23.59 7.88
C HIS A 39 6.51 -25.08 8.17
N HIS A 40 6.48 -25.90 7.13
CA HIS A 40 6.77 -27.34 7.29
C HIS A 40 8.27 -27.63 7.34
N TYR A 41 9.06 -26.88 6.59
CA TYR A 41 10.50 -27.16 6.38
C TYR A 41 11.39 -25.95 6.64
N LYS A 42 10.87 -24.74 6.49
CA LYS A 42 11.65 -23.52 6.59
C LYS A 42 12.06 -23.24 8.03
N LEU A 43 13.36 -23.32 8.30
CA LEU A 43 13.99 -22.79 9.51
C LEU A 43 14.45 -21.37 9.22
N GLU A 44 14.13 -20.41 10.07
CA GLU A 44 14.55 -19.03 9.90
C GLU A 44 14.96 -18.36 11.20
N THR A 45 15.94 -17.46 11.10
CA THR A 45 16.36 -16.56 12.17
C THR A 45 16.21 -15.13 11.67
N ASN A 46 15.52 -14.33 12.48
CA ASN A 46 15.27 -12.93 12.23
C ASN A 46 15.98 -12.07 13.27
N TYR A 47 16.72 -11.06 12.83
CA TYR A 47 17.39 -10.06 13.66
C TYR A 47 16.73 -8.70 13.41
N ILE A 48 16.35 -8.00 14.45
CA ILE A 48 15.73 -6.65 14.34
C ILE A 48 16.85 -5.62 14.21
N ILE A 49 16.96 -5.00 13.03
CA ILE A 49 17.93 -3.94 12.77
C ILE A 49 17.43 -2.61 13.32
N GLU A 50 16.12 -2.34 13.13
CA GLU A 50 15.50 -1.06 13.49
C GLU A 50 14.03 -1.28 13.86
N GLY A 51 13.52 -0.41 14.73
CA GLY A 51 12.12 -0.38 15.14
C GLY A 51 11.80 -1.27 16.34
N GLU A 52 10.50 -1.28 16.69
CA GLU A 52 9.91 -2.08 17.76
C GLU A 52 8.78 -2.93 17.22
N ALA A 53 8.72 -4.20 17.61
CA ALA A 53 7.68 -5.14 17.22
C ALA A 53 7.14 -5.94 18.40
N GLU A 54 5.88 -6.37 18.31
CA GLU A 54 5.36 -7.47 19.11
C GLU A 54 5.52 -8.77 18.29
N VAL A 55 6.33 -9.69 18.77
CA VAL A 55 6.63 -10.96 18.11
C VAL A 55 5.85 -12.07 18.80
N TRP A 56 5.08 -12.83 18.03
CA TRP A 56 4.34 -13.99 18.48
C TRP A 56 5.10 -15.24 18.09
N LEU A 57 5.44 -16.08 19.06
CA LEU A 57 6.19 -17.32 18.85
C LEU A 57 5.58 -18.47 19.64
N GLU A 58 5.32 -19.58 18.97
CA GLU A 58 4.88 -20.81 19.62
C GLU A 58 6.06 -21.50 20.30
N ASP A 59 5.92 -21.80 21.58
CA ASP A 59 6.94 -22.53 22.36
C ASP A 59 6.87 -24.06 22.15
N ASP A 60 7.73 -24.81 22.84
CA ASP A 60 7.79 -26.27 22.73
C ASP A 60 6.56 -26.99 23.32
N LYS A 61 5.72 -26.25 24.06
CA LYS A 61 4.45 -26.76 24.61
C LYS A 61 3.22 -26.41 23.74
N GLY A 62 3.44 -25.77 22.59
CA GLY A 62 2.37 -25.31 21.70
C GLY A 62 1.69 -24.01 22.16
N ILE A 63 2.28 -23.31 23.12
CA ILE A 63 1.72 -22.04 23.64
C ILE A 63 2.38 -20.88 22.90
N VAL A 64 1.54 -19.99 22.32
CA VAL A 64 2.02 -18.78 21.66
C VAL A 64 2.33 -17.72 22.70
N LYS A 65 3.60 -17.33 22.77
CA LYS A 65 4.09 -16.22 23.58
C LYS A 65 4.13 -14.95 22.73
N LYS A 66 3.84 -13.83 23.35
CA LYS A 66 3.85 -12.49 22.74
C LYS A 66 4.89 -11.66 23.48
N GLU A 67 5.92 -11.27 22.79
CA GLU A 67 7.05 -10.55 23.38
C GLU A 67 7.30 -9.25 22.60
N LYS A 68 7.53 -8.14 23.29
CA LYS A 68 8.05 -6.93 22.68
C LYS A 68 9.54 -7.09 22.47
N MET A 69 9.96 -6.84 21.23
CA MET A 69 11.34 -6.89 20.79
C MET A 69 11.69 -5.60 20.03
N GLY A 70 12.97 -5.21 20.12
CA GLY A 70 13.48 -3.99 19.48
C GLY A 70 14.83 -4.21 18.81
N ALA A 71 15.42 -3.12 18.32
CA ALA A 71 16.72 -3.16 17.64
C ALA A 71 17.79 -3.86 18.48
N GLY A 72 18.47 -4.87 17.91
CA GLY A 72 19.45 -5.71 18.58
C GLY A 72 18.90 -7.07 19.05
N ASP A 73 17.59 -7.24 19.14
CA ASP A 73 16.99 -8.52 19.49
C ASP A 73 16.90 -9.43 18.26
N PHE A 74 16.82 -10.75 18.54
CA PHE A 74 16.63 -11.74 17.49
C PHE A 74 15.75 -12.90 17.97
N PHE A 75 15.15 -13.60 17.02
CA PHE A 75 14.36 -14.80 17.29
C PHE A 75 14.53 -15.82 16.17
N THR A 76 14.43 -17.10 16.55
CA THR A 76 14.53 -18.23 15.62
C THR A 76 13.23 -18.99 15.61
N ILE A 77 12.74 -19.31 14.42
CA ILE A 77 11.51 -20.05 14.18
C ILE A 77 11.89 -21.42 13.63
N HIS A 78 11.70 -22.43 14.46
CA HIS A 78 11.86 -23.83 14.07
C HIS A 78 10.54 -24.36 13.51
N PRO A 79 10.52 -24.99 12.32
CA PRO A 79 9.29 -25.61 11.83
C PRO A 79 8.82 -26.73 12.78
N PRO A 80 7.50 -26.94 12.97
CA PRO A 80 6.39 -26.20 12.39
C PRO A 80 5.79 -25.12 13.32
N LYS A 81 6.61 -24.38 14.05
CA LYS A 81 6.15 -23.41 15.06
C LYS A 81 5.42 -22.22 14.40
N LYS A 82 4.30 -21.86 15.00
CA LYS A 82 3.47 -20.73 14.58
C LYS A 82 4.09 -19.43 15.04
N HIS A 83 4.00 -18.40 14.19
CA HIS A 83 4.60 -17.10 14.44
C HIS A 83 3.90 -15.96 13.71
N ARG A 84 4.11 -14.74 14.21
CA ARG A 84 3.68 -13.47 13.59
C ARG A 84 4.56 -12.34 14.11
N VAL A 85 4.78 -11.33 13.27
CA VAL A 85 5.41 -10.07 13.66
C VAL A 85 4.41 -8.93 13.47
N ILE A 86 4.21 -8.10 14.49
CA ILE A 86 3.36 -6.92 14.47
C ILE A 86 4.28 -5.71 14.69
N ALA A 87 4.36 -4.82 13.71
CA ALA A 87 5.19 -3.63 13.76
C ALA A 87 4.53 -2.55 14.62
N LEU A 88 5.15 -2.18 15.74
CA LEU A 88 4.70 -1.07 16.60
C LEU A 88 5.21 0.28 16.08
N THR A 89 6.38 0.30 15.47
CA THR A 89 6.96 1.37 14.65
C THR A 89 7.28 0.79 13.28
N ASP A 90 7.89 1.54 12.37
CA ASP A 90 8.52 0.94 11.19
C ASP A 90 9.62 -0.01 11.65
N VAL A 91 9.60 -1.24 11.12
CA VAL A 91 10.53 -2.32 11.52
C VAL A 91 11.34 -2.79 10.34
N ILE A 92 12.65 -2.95 10.57
CA ILE A 92 13.56 -3.60 9.62
C ILE A 92 14.11 -4.88 10.24
N LEU A 93 13.80 -6.02 9.62
CA LEU A 93 14.34 -7.32 9.98
C LEU A 93 15.39 -7.77 8.96
N GLN A 94 16.39 -8.48 9.46
CA GLN A 94 17.33 -9.24 8.66
C GLN A 94 17.04 -10.73 8.87
N GLU A 95 16.56 -11.42 7.83
CA GLU A 95 16.27 -12.85 7.87
C GLU A 95 17.37 -13.66 7.18
N VAL A 96 17.80 -14.73 7.84
CA VAL A 96 18.52 -15.84 7.23
C VAL A 96 17.68 -17.09 7.42
N SER A 97 17.40 -17.81 6.34
CA SER A 97 16.57 -19.01 6.39
C SER A 97 17.06 -20.10 5.43
N THR A 98 16.54 -21.32 5.64
CA THR A 98 16.66 -22.37 4.62
C THR A 98 15.90 -21.94 3.34
N PRO A 99 16.22 -22.50 2.15
CA PRO A 99 15.74 -21.99 0.87
C PRO A 99 14.26 -22.29 0.55
N HIS A 100 13.48 -22.75 1.52
CA HIS A 100 12.07 -23.13 1.36
C HIS A 100 11.14 -21.92 1.33
N VAL A 101 11.38 -20.97 0.44
CA VAL A 101 10.71 -19.65 0.43
C VAL A 101 9.21 -19.68 0.07
N ASN A 102 8.73 -20.77 -0.53
CA ASN A 102 7.31 -20.95 -0.85
C ASN A 102 6.55 -21.76 0.21
N ASP A 103 7.24 -22.21 1.26
CA ASP A 103 6.69 -23.01 2.35
C ASP A 103 6.08 -22.09 3.41
N VAL A 104 4.91 -21.54 3.11
CA VAL A 104 4.15 -20.66 4.01
C VAL A 104 2.72 -21.16 4.10
N ILE A 105 2.30 -21.59 5.30
CA ILE A 105 0.93 -21.97 5.61
C ILE A 105 0.33 -20.89 6.49
N ARG A 106 -0.68 -20.19 5.99
CA ARG A 106 -1.33 -19.06 6.67
C ARG A 106 -2.53 -19.53 7.47
N ILE A 107 -2.54 -19.22 8.77
CA ILE A 107 -3.64 -19.50 9.69
C ILE A 107 -4.60 -18.31 9.73
N GLU A 108 -4.01 -17.10 9.81
CA GLU A 108 -4.72 -15.83 9.74
C GLU A 108 -3.94 -14.87 8.86
N ASP A 109 -4.62 -14.21 7.95
CA ASP A 109 -4.04 -13.19 7.10
C ASP A 109 -5.05 -12.06 6.87
N ASP A 110 -4.73 -10.85 7.29
CA ASP A 110 -5.60 -9.67 7.15
C ASP A 110 -5.86 -9.29 5.68
N SER A 111 -5.12 -9.88 4.76
CA SER A 111 -5.21 -9.64 3.31
C SER A 111 -5.78 -10.84 2.55
N GLU A 112 -6.27 -11.86 3.27
CA GLU A 112 -6.90 -13.07 2.71
C GLU A 112 -6.04 -13.79 1.65
N ARG A 113 -4.71 -13.69 1.76
CA ARG A 113 -3.78 -14.35 0.82
C ARG A 113 -3.82 -15.86 1.01
N SER A 114 -3.77 -16.59 -0.09
CA SER A 114 -3.62 -18.05 -0.11
C SER A 114 -2.25 -18.48 0.43
N ASP A 115 -2.09 -19.76 0.72
CA ASP A 115 -0.81 -20.36 1.10
C ASP A 115 0.24 -20.25 0.00
N GLY A 116 1.50 -20.29 0.42
CA GLY A 116 2.64 -20.29 -0.49
C GLY A 116 2.91 -18.92 -1.13
N LYS A 117 3.38 -18.98 -2.37
CA LYS A 117 3.77 -17.81 -3.16
C LYS A 117 2.54 -17.13 -3.77
N ILE A 118 2.50 -15.81 -3.71
CA ILE A 118 1.49 -14.97 -4.39
C ILE A 118 2.11 -14.37 -5.67
N GLU A 119 1.47 -14.59 -6.81
CA GLU A 119 2.05 -14.23 -8.12
C GLU A 119 2.33 -12.73 -8.29
N HIS A 120 1.44 -11.88 -7.80
CA HIS A 120 1.52 -10.42 -8.05
C HIS A 120 2.41 -9.65 -7.04
N GLU A 121 2.95 -10.30 -6.01
CA GLU A 121 3.78 -9.65 -4.99
C GLU A 121 5.13 -9.10 -5.54
N HIS A 122 5.53 -9.49 -6.74
CA HIS A 122 6.74 -8.95 -7.37
C HIS A 122 6.50 -7.67 -8.19
N ILE A 123 5.23 -7.25 -8.34
CA ILE A 123 4.86 -6.05 -9.10
C ILE A 123 4.67 -4.89 -8.13
N ARG A 124 5.37 -3.79 -8.39
CA ARG A 124 5.28 -2.58 -7.56
C ARG A 124 3.85 -2.02 -7.61
N PRO A 125 3.22 -1.74 -6.44
CA PRO A 125 1.87 -1.18 -6.41
C PRO A 125 1.84 0.28 -6.90
N ALA A 126 0.65 0.77 -7.25
CA ALA A 126 0.46 2.14 -7.69
C ALA A 126 -0.61 2.88 -6.91
N LEU A 127 -0.44 4.20 -6.76
CA LEU A 127 -1.49 5.14 -6.36
C LEU A 127 -1.83 6.00 -7.57
N CYS A 128 -3.03 5.85 -8.11
CA CYS A 128 -3.54 6.67 -9.22
C CYS A 128 -4.40 7.81 -8.68
N ILE A 129 -4.01 9.06 -8.93
CA ILE A 129 -4.74 10.24 -8.48
C ILE A 129 -5.31 10.96 -9.69
N LEU A 130 -6.65 11.16 -9.68
CA LEU A 130 -7.36 11.81 -10.77
C LEU A 130 -7.41 13.32 -10.58
N MET A 131 -6.71 14.06 -11.43
CA MET A 131 -6.51 15.50 -11.35
C MET A 131 -6.90 16.27 -12.61
N ALA A 132 -7.51 15.63 -13.60
CA ALA A 132 -7.79 16.24 -14.89
C ALA A 132 -8.91 17.32 -14.84
N GLY A 133 -9.82 17.23 -13.89
CA GLY A 133 -11.06 18.04 -13.86
C GLY A 133 -10.85 19.53 -13.56
N LEU A 134 -11.77 20.36 -14.09
CA LEU A 134 -11.77 21.81 -13.95
C LEU A 134 -12.07 22.33 -12.53
N GLY A 135 -12.68 21.53 -11.66
CA GLY A 135 -13.07 21.96 -10.32
C GLY A 135 -14.23 22.99 -10.29
N LYS A 136 -15.10 23.04 -11.30
CA LYS A 136 -16.16 24.04 -11.49
C LYS A 136 -17.02 24.32 -10.24
N ARG A 137 -17.27 23.32 -9.40
CA ARG A 137 -18.03 23.47 -8.15
C ARG A 137 -17.35 24.36 -7.11
N MET A 138 -16.05 24.59 -7.23
CA MET A 138 -15.27 25.46 -6.34
C MET A 138 -15.32 26.94 -6.76
N GLY A 139 -16.01 27.25 -7.86
CA GLY A 139 -16.14 28.63 -8.37
C GLY A 139 -14.80 29.26 -8.74
N GLY A 140 -14.65 30.57 -8.50
CA GLY A 140 -13.45 31.34 -8.85
C GLY A 140 -12.15 30.88 -8.22
N ILE A 141 -12.20 30.04 -7.14
CA ILE A 141 -11.01 29.54 -6.45
C ILE A 141 -10.13 28.70 -7.40
N THR A 142 -10.76 27.91 -8.28
CA THR A 142 -10.05 27.02 -9.22
C THR A 142 -9.79 27.65 -10.60
N GLU A 143 -10.12 28.92 -10.79
CA GLU A 143 -9.86 29.62 -12.05
C GLU A 143 -8.37 29.71 -12.39
N HIS A 144 -7.52 29.84 -11.36
CA HIS A 144 -6.07 30.02 -11.53
C HIS A 144 -5.23 28.85 -10.99
N VAL A 145 -5.86 27.89 -10.30
CA VAL A 145 -5.15 26.76 -9.68
C VAL A 145 -5.92 25.45 -9.84
N ASN A 146 -5.22 24.33 -10.03
CA ASN A 146 -5.87 23.02 -9.98
C ASN A 146 -6.37 22.74 -8.56
N LYS A 147 -7.59 22.16 -8.43
CA LYS A 147 -8.20 21.92 -7.11
C LYS A 147 -7.32 21.05 -6.18
N GLY A 148 -6.55 20.12 -6.70
CA GLY A 148 -5.65 19.29 -5.91
C GLY A 148 -4.45 20.02 -5.33
N LEU A 149 -4.17 21.24 -5.82
CA LEU A 149 -3.15 22.15 -5.28
C LEU A 149 -3.69 23.14 -4.25
N LEU A 150 -4.99 23.12 -3.97
CA LEU A 150 -5.55 23.96 -2.91
C LEU A 150 -4.96 23.57 -1.56
N PRO A 151 -4.60 24.55 -0.71
CA PRO A 151 -3.96 24.29 0.56
C PRO A 151 -4.95 23.75 1.61
N LEU A 152 -4.51 22.74 2.34
CA LEU A 152 -5.12 22.25 3.56
C LEU A 152 -4.00 21.94 4.55
N ASP A 153 -4.10 22.47 5.79
CA ASP A 153 -3.08 22.26 6.83
C ASP A 153 -1.64 22.52 6.35
N ASN A 154 -1.43 23.65 5.65
CA ASN A 154 -0.13 24.13 5.13
C ASN A 154 0.50 23.29 4.01
N LYS A 155 -0.21 22.36 3.39
CA LYS A 155 0.22 21.63 2.20
C LYS A 155 -0.92 21.45 1.19
N ALA A 156 -0.60 21.13 -0.06
CA ALA A 156 -1.63 20.89 -1.08
C ALA A 156 -2.43 19.61 -0.77
N LEU A 157 -3.71 19.58 -1.18
CA LEU A 157 -4.60 18.42 -1.02
C LEU A 157 -3.97 17.12 -1.53
N ILE A 158 -3.30 17.17 -2.69
CA ILE A 158 -2.65 16.01 -3.28
C ILE A 158 -1.57 15.41 -2.37
N SER A 159 -0.84 16.24 -1.62
CA SER A 159 0.21 15.76 -0.71
C SER A 159 -0.34 14.87 0.40
N HIS A 160 -1.56 15.14 0.87
CA HIS A 160 -2.21 14.28 1.86
C HIS A 160 -2.47 12.87 1.35
N LEU A 161 -2.75 12.69 0.06
CA LEU A 161 -2.92 11.38 -0.57
C LEU A 161 -1.57 10.69 -0.80
N ILE A 162 -0.59 11.42 -1.34
CA ILE A 162 0.75 10.89 -1.62
C ILE A 162 1.39 10.35 -0.34
N GLU A 163 1.30 11.10 0.76
CA GLU A 163 1.86 10.73 2.06
C GLU A 163 1.14 9.57 2.77
N LYS A 164 -0.06 9.18 2.29
CA LYS A 164 -0.75 7.98 2.79
C LYS A 164 -0.14 6.68 2.31
N THR A 165 0.68 6.72 1.27
CA THR A 165 1.35 5.53 0.73
C THR A 165 2.85 5.59 1.02
N SER A 166 3.46 4.42 1.26
CA SER A 166 4.91 4.32 1.42
C SER A 166 5.64 4.68 0.11
N SER A 167 6.95 4.91 0.19
CA SER A 167 7.80 5.17 -0.99
C SER A 167 7.82 4.03 -2.01
N ASP A 168 7.27 2.86 -1.64
CA ASP A 168 7.17 1.72 -2.55
C ASP A 168 6.09 1.88 -3.61
N TYR A 169 5.13 2.79 -3.41
CA TYR A 169 4.12 3.07 -4.41
C TYR A 169 4.66 3.98 -5.51
N GLU A 170 4.38 3.63 -6.75
CA GLU A 170 4.53 4.53 -7.89
C GLU A 170 3.28 5.42 -7.98
N ILE A 171 3.46 6.71 -8.16
CA ILE A 171 2.37 7.68 -8.19
C ILE A 171 2.00 7.98 -9.63
N ILE A 172 0.78 7.63 -10.03
CA ILE A 172 0.24 7.89 -11.36
C ILE A 172 -0.71 9.08 -11.26
N LEU A 173 -0.43 10.15 -11.98
CA LEU A 173 -1.25 11.36 -11.99
C LEU A 173 -1.95 11.53 -13.33
N ALA A 174 -3.29 11.42 -13.34
CA ALA A 174 -4.12 11.71 -14.50
C ALA A 174 -4.31 13.22 -14.60
N LEU A 175 -3.52 13.89 -15.43
CA LEU A 175 -3.46 15.35 -15.57
C LEU A 175 -4.35 15.86 -16.70
N GLY A 176 -4.91 17.03 -16.50
CA GLY A 176 -5.68 17.78 -17.50
C GLY A 176 -5.59 19.27 -17.24
N TYR A 177 -6.67 19.86 -16.70
CA TYR A 177 -6.71 21.28 -16.37
C TYR A 177 -5.54 21.70 -15.45
N LYS A 178 -4.69 22.62 -15.93
CA LYS A 178 -3.48 23.11 -15.23
C LYS A 178 -2.53 21.99 -14.77
N GLY A 179 -2.40 20.96 -15.60
CA GLY A 179 -1.60 19.77 -15.29
C GLY A 179 -0.12 20.08 -15.08
N GLU A 180 0.45 21.08 -15.81
CA GLU A 180 1.86 21.45 -15.66
C GLU A 180 2.18 21.96 -14.24
N SER A 181 1.33 22.84 -13.70
CA SER A 181 1.50 23.32 -12.32
C SER A 181 1.42 22.19 -11.29
N VAL A 182 0.65 21.13 -11.57
CA VAL A 182 0.58 19.94 -10.71
C VAL A 182 1.89 19.14 -10.79
N ARG A 183 2.42 18.97 -12.00
CA ARG A 183 3.72 18.30 -12.22
C ARG A 183 4.83 18.99 -11.46
N GLU A 184 4.99 20.29 -11.71
CA GLU A 184 6.02 21.12 -11.05
C GLU A 184 5.94 21.05 -9.52
N TYR A 185 4.70 21.14 -8.98
CA TYR A 185 4.48 21.01 -7.55
C TYR A 185 4.90 19.63 -7.01
N CYS A 186 4.47 18.55 -7.65
CA CYS A 186 4.74 17.20 -7.18
C CYS A 186 6.23 16.87 -7.21
N GLU A 187 6.94 17.26 -8.28
CA GLU A 187 8.39 17.07 -8.41
C GLU A 187 9.16 17.85 -7.35
N ALA A 188 8.71 19.08 -7.03
CA ALA A 188 9.36 19.93 -6.03
C ALA A 188 9.03 19.51 -4.58
N ALA A 189 7.78 19.16 -4.30
CA ALA A 189 7.32 18.86 -2.94
C ALA A 189 7.60 17.41 -2.49
N HIS A 190 7.75 16.48 -3.46
CA HIS A 190 7.95 15.05 -3.20
C HIS A 190 9.10 14.48 -4.07
N PRO A 191 10.33 15.00 -3.96
CA PRO A 191 11.46 14.62 -4.83
C PRO A 191 11.92 13.16 -4.65
N ASP A 192 11.51 12.52 -3.58
CA ASP A 192 11.77 11.11 -3.23
C ASP A 192 10.71 10.12 -3.75
N ARG A 193 9.70 10.62 -4.49
CA ARG A 193 8.63 9.80 -5.05
C ARG A 193 8.77 9.64 -6.56
N ASP A 194 8.40 8.46 -7.05
CA ASP A 194 8.39 8.18 -8.49
C ASP A 194 7.01 8.51 -9.07
N PHE A 195 6.99 9.39 -10.07
CA PHE A 195 5.79 9.86 -10.74
C PHE A 195 5.69 9.37 -12.17
N ILE A 196 4.47 8.97 -12.56
CA ILE A 196 4.04 8.82 -13.95
C ILE A 196 2.95 9.84 -14.20
N PHE A 197 3.18 10.73 -15.15
CA PHE A 197 2.21 11.76 -15.53
C PHE A 197 1.50 11.36 -16.82
N VAL A 198 0.19 11.12 -16.72
CA VAL A 198 -0.66 10.74 -17.86
C VAL A 198 -1.53 11.92 -18.25
N ASN A 199 -1.37 12.41 -19.46
CA ASN A 199 -2.23 13.50 -19.95
C ASN A 199 -3.57 12.95 -20.38
N VAL A 200 -4.64 13.44 -19.76
CA VAL A 200 -6.02 13.17 -20.15
C VAL A 200 -6.38 14.11 -21.29
N ASP A 201 -6.56 13.60 -22.48
CA ASP A 201 -6.79 14.38 -23.70
C ASP A 201 -8.09 15.18 -23.69
N ARG A 202 -9.12 14.67 -22.98
CA ARG A 202 -10.43 15.28 -22.88
C ARG A 202 -10.95 15.23 -21.44
N TYR A 203 -10.96 16.37 -20.78
CA TYR A 203 -11.39 16.52 -19.37
C TYR A 203 -12.61 17.44 -19.20
N GLU A 204 -13.22 17.89 -20.32
CA GLU A 204 -14.43 18.70 -20.34
C GLU A 204 -15.42 18.20 -21.40
N GLY A 205 -16.73 18.29 -21.09
CA GLY A 205 -17.81 17.90 -21.97
C GLY A 205 -18.39 16.52 -21.72
N PRO A 206 -19.38 16.08 -22.54
CA PRO A 206 -20.03 14.79 -22.38
C PRO A 206 -19.05 13.61 -22.50
N GLY A 207 -19.23 12.60 -21.64
CA GLY A 207 -18.41 11.40 -21.62
C GLY A 207 -17.05 11.56 -20.94
N THR A 208 -16.79 12.72 -20.32
CA THR A 208 -15.63 12.91 -19.44
C THR A 208 -16.00 12.59 -18.00
N GLY A 209 -15.03 12.27 -17.17
CA GLY A 209 -15.24 11.97 -15.76
C GLY A 209 -14.16 11.03 -15.19
N PRO A 210 -14.33 10.60 -13.94
CA PRO A 210 -13.33 9.73 -13.28
C PRO A 210 -13.04 8.46 -14.07
N GLY A 211 -14.06 7.77 -14.58
CA GLY A 211 -13.90 6.55 -15.38
C GLY A 211 -13.08 6.76 -16.65
N TYR A 212 -13.31 7.87 -17.35
CA TYR A 212 -12.51 8.20 -18.53
C TYR A 212 -11.05 8.48 -18.17
N SER A 213 -10.79 9.23 -17.10
CA SER A 213 -9.44 9.53 -16.62
C SER A 213 -8.69 8.27 -16.20
N ILE A 214 -9.36 7.30 -15.55
CA ILE A 214 -8.77 6.01 -15.19
C ILE A 214 -8.40 5.21 -16.43
N LEU A 215 -9.27 5.19 -17.46
CA LEU A 215 -8.99 4.49 -18.70
C LEU A 215 -7.76 5.03 -19.44
N GLN A 216 -7.47 6.35 -19.35
CA GLN A 216 -6.23 6.91 -19.88
C GLN A 216 -4.98 6.38 -19.17
N CYS A 217 -5.11 5.95 -17.92
CA CYS A 217 -4.03 5.40 -17.11
C CYS A 217 -3.91 3.86 -17.24
N GLN A 218 -4.73 3.18 -18.03
CA GLN A 218 -4.87 1.72 -18.05
C GLN A 218 -3.56 0.96 -18.23
N GLU A 219 -2.62 1.45 -19.05
CA GLU A 219 -1.33 0.80 -19.30
C GLU A 219 -0.46 0.73 -18.03
N HIS A 220 -0.61 1.69 -17.13
CA HIS A 220 0.12 1.79 -15.87
C HIS A 220 -0.61 1.09 -14.72
N LEU A 221 -1.86 0.67 -14.89
CA LEU A 221 -2.73 0.06 -13.88
C LEU A 221 -2.85 -1.47 -13.99
N GLN A 222 -2.01 -2.13 -14.81
CA GLN A 222 -1.97 -3.61 -14.91
C GLN A 222 -1.21 -4.23 -13.72
N ARG A 223 -1.56 -3.79 -12.50
CA ARG A 223 -0.92 -4.13 -11.22
C ARG A 223 -1.85 -3.83 -10.06
N PRO A 224 -1.57 -4.26 -8.83
CA PRO A 224 -2.32 -3.79 -7.67
C PRO A 224 -2.25 -2.26 -7.57
N PHE A 225 -3.39 -1.60 -7.47
CA PHE A 225 -3.44 -0.14 -7.40
C PHE A 225 -4.59 0.36 -6.52
N ILE A 226 -4.39 1.56 -5.99
CA ILE A 226 -5.43 2.37 -5.37
C ILE A 226 -5.70 3.54 -6.32
N TRP A 227 -6.95 3.92 -6.50
CA TRP A 227 -7.26 5.17 -7.16
C TRP A 227 -8.06 6.10 -6.24
N ALA A 228 -7.81 7.40 -6.36
CA ALA A 228 -8.49 8.43 -5.60
C ALA A 228 -8.68 9.70 -6.45
N THR A 229 -9.67 10.50 -6.09
CA THR A 229 -9.78 11.87 -6.62
C THR A 229 -8.94 12.82 -5.77
N ALA A 230 -8.37 13.83 -6.38
CA ALA A 230 -7.44 14.77 -5.74
C ALA A 230 -8.01 15.55 -4.53
N ASP A 231 -9.33 15.58 -4.39
CA ASP A 231 -10.07 16.23 -3.32
C ASP A 231 -10.52 15.26 -2.20
N SER A 232 -10.03 14.03 -2.22
CA SER A 232 -10.31 13.05 -1.17
C SER A 232 -9.32 13.19 -0.01
N ILE A 233 -9.82 13.28 1.21
CA ILE A 233 -9.01 13.26 2.44
C ILE A 233 -9.30 11.97 3.18
N ILE A 234 -8.30 11.11 3.24
CA ILE A 234 -8.39 9.81 3.89
C ILE A 234 -7.75 9.90 5.28
N LYS A 235 -8.55 9.76 6.34
CA LYS A 235 -8.05 9.84 7.73
C LYS A 235 -7.46 8.52 8.19
N ASN A 236 -8.13 7.42 7.90
CA ASN A 236 -7.72 6.08 8.32
C ASN A 236 -6.50 5.57 7.52
N PRO A 237 -5.74 4.59 8.01
CA PRO A 237 -4.82 3.83 7.19
C PRO A 237 -5.53 3.23 5.97
N LEU A 238 -4.81 3.14 4.84
CA LEU A 238 -5.35 2.51 3.66
C LEU A 238 -5.45 1.00 3.89
N PRO A 239 -6.54 0.35 3.42
CA PRO A 239 -6.64 -1.10 3.44
C PRO A 239 -5.58 -1.77 2.57
N SER A 240 -5.44 -3.09 2.74
CA SER A 240 -4.56 -3.89 1.90
C SER A 240 -4.96 -3.87 0.42
N LEU A 241 -3.96 -3.98 -0.46
CA LEU A 241 -4.15 -4.09 -1.91
C LEU A 241 -4.55 -5.50 -2.40
N TYR A 242 -4.71 -6.47 -1.49
CA TYR A 242 -4.98 -7.87 -1.86
C TYR A 242 -6.47 -8.23 -1.83
N GLY A 243 -7.33 -7.25 -1.82
CA GLY A 243 -8.76 -7.39 -1.96
C GLY A 243 -9.35 -6.12 -2.58
N ASP A 244 -10.47 -6.26 -3.25
CA ASP A 244 -11.18 -5.11 -3.77
C ASP A 244 -11.93 -4.40 -2.63
N TRP A 245 -11.78 -3.09 -2.54
CA TRP A 245 -12.46 -2.28 -1.54
C TRP A 245 -12.85 -0.92 -2.08
N LEU A 246 -13.86 -0.34 -1.49
CA LEU A 246 -14.34 1.00 -1.78
C LEU A 246 -14.41 1.80 -0.48
N GLY A 247 -13.71 2.94 -0.43
CA GLY A 247 -13.83 3.90 0.66
C GLY A 247 -15.14 4.67 0.55
N VAL A 248 -15.98 4.59 1.58
CA VAL A 248 -17.27 5.29 1.64
C VAL A 248 -17.41 6.07 2.93
N TYR A 249 -18.26 7.08 2.93
CA TYR A 249 -18.69 7.77 4.14
C TYR A 249 -20.19 8.11 4.06
N PRO A 250 -20.90 8.21 5.19
CA PRO A 250 -22.31 8.56 5.19
C PRO A 250 -22.51 10.01 4.73
N THR A 251 -23.59 10.28 4.00
CA THR A 251 -23.98 11.62 3.56
C THR A 251 -25.48 11.83 3.73
N ASP A 252 -25.88 13.05 4.13
CA ASP A 252 -27.28 13.47 4.25
C ASP A 252 -27.82 14.08 2.93
N ILE A 253 -26.96 14.22 1.92
CA ILE A 253 -27.29 14.81 0.61
C ILE A 253 -26.84 13.89 -0.54
N PRO A 254 -27.41 12.69 -0.64
CA PRO A 254 -26.94 11.65 -1.58
C PRO A 254 -27.04 12.10 -3.06
N GLU A 255 -27.95 13.00 -3.38
CA GLU A 255 -28.15 13.54 -4.75
C GLU A 255 -26.95 14.31 -5.29
N LEU A 256 -26.03 14.76 -4.43
CA LEU A 256 -24.81 15.45 -4.84
C LEU A 256 -23.61 14.52 -5.07
N TYR A 257 -23.74 13.23 -4.75
CA TYR A 257 -22.64 12.28 -4.77
C TYR A 257 -22.99 11.00 -5.52
N SER A 258 -21.97 10.25 -5.91
CA SER A 258 -22.15 8.85 -6.31
C SER A 258 -22.35 8.02 -5.03
N THR A 259 -23.46 7.32 -4.96
CA THR A 259 -23.84 6.54 -3.79
C THR A 259 -23.76 5.05 -4.08
N VAL A 260 -23.59 4.27 -3.04
CA VAL A 260 -23.59 2.81 -3.07
C VAL A 260 -24.46 2.28 -1.94
N ASP A 261 -25.13 1.17 -2.16
CA ASP A 261 -25.82 0.41 -1.13
C ASP A 261 -24.84 -0.60 -0.52
N ILE A 262 -24.81 -0.67 0.82
CA ILE A 262 -23.94 -1.58 1.56
C ILE A 262 -24.79 -2.54 2.36
N HIS A 263 -24.56 -3.83 2.19
CA HIS A 263 -25.17 -4.89 3.00
C HIS A 263 -24.06 -5.80 3.54
N ASP A 264 -24.02 -5.98 4.87
CA ASP A 264 -23.01 -6.79 5.57
C ASP A 264 -21.56 -6.46 5.16
N GLY A 265 -21.26 -5.17 4.98
CA GLY A 265 -19.92 -4.69 4.59
C GLY A 265 -19.58 -4.84 3.11
N ASN A 266 -20.51 -5.36 2.29
CA ASN A 266 -20.33 -5.52 0.86
C ASN A 266 -21.13 -4.49 0.08
N VAL A 267 -20.56 -3.98 -1.02
CA VAL A 267 -21.26 -3.12 -1.98
C VAL A 267 -22.21 -4.00 -2.80
N THR A 268 -23.50 -3.65 -2.81
CA THR A 268 -24.54 -4.44 -3.48
C THR A 268 -25.13 -3.74 -4.70
N ARG A 269 -24.91 -2.40 -4.84
CA ARG A 269 -25.39 -1.60 -5.99
C ARG A 269 -24.49 -0.38 -6.22
#